data_74cd80afd29145e18c8feb67b78a9e7e
#
_entry.id   74cd80afd29145e18c8feb67b78a9e7e
#
_cell.length_a   1.000
_cell.length_b   1.000
_cell.length_c   1.000
_cell.angle_alpha   90.00
_cell.angle_beta   90.00
_cell.angle_gamma   90.00
#
_symmetry.space_group_name_H-M   'P 1'
#
loop_
_entity.id
_entity.type
_entity.pdbx_description
1 polymer ?
#
loop_
_entity_poly.entity_id
_entity_poly.type
_entity_poly.pdbx_seq_one_letter_code
_entity_poly.pdbx_strand_id
1 'polypeptide(L)'
;MKTSKTEGRGVSSVLFDVALKVRPGAFAENAALLLDFMKAAAKAGNAEIVVPADFIRGGDCGSLNDHPAFQAALAAAQEKFLTAAAKVKGAPKVKFTQASLCPPPLSGVGPDPRFPFGGRPGEVFLRQVTGLERRLDAIGCRHAVIGLSGGLDSALALLVTVAAFDRLGLDRAGVHVFTMPGFGTTKRTRGNAEDLAEGLGLKFETIDITPACRQHFKDIGQSERVHDITYENAQARERTQILMDKANQVGGIVVGTGDMSEIALGWCTYNGDHMSMFGVNAGVPKTIVREVCRWWAEGNPGLSAKALLDIIATPVSPELLPSKRGKIAQKTEDKVGPYELHDFFLWHFIAEQSSPAEILKAAKKAFKGAYSAAEIGKWLDVFFHRLFSQSFKRNCAPDGVQVFPVYLAPSAWHVPSDIALAKGFLA
;
A
#
# COMPACT_ATOMS: atom_id res chain seq x y z
N MET A 1 -5.08 -4.93 31.85
CA MET A 1 -5.38 -3.63 31.17
C MET A 1 -5.01 -2.50 32.10
N LYS A 2 -3.83 -1.89 31.91
CA LYS A 2 -3.46 -0.69 32.68
C LYS A 2 -4.06 0.51 31.97
N THR A 3 -4.99 1.19 32.62
CA THR A 3 -5.52 2.48 32.20
C THR A 3 -4.41 3.52 32.27
N SER A 4 -3.78 3.84 31.14
CA SER A 4 -2.95 5.04 31.04
C SER A 4 -3.89 6.25 31.08
N LYS A 5 -3.65 7.17 31.98
CA LYS A 5 -4.29 8.47 32.04
C LYS A 5 -4.10 9.18 30.70
N THR A 6 -5.19 9.27 29.91
CA THR A 6 -5.27 10.08 28.69
C THR A 6 -5.85 11.43 29.03
N GLU A 7 -5.10 12.25 29.72
CA GLU A 7 -5.36 13.68 29.79
C GLU A 7 -4.92 14.29 28.45
N GLY A 8 -5.87 14.74 27.63
CA GLY A 8 -5.64 15.58 26.46
C GLY A 8 -5.97 15.03 25.07
N ARG A 9 -6.54 13.81 24.94
CA ARG A 9 -7.05 13.36 23.64
C ARG A 9 -8.52 13.74 23.47
N GLY A 10 -8.81 14.55 22.44
CA GLY A 10 -10.20 14.91 22.10
C GLY A 10 -11.04 13.70 21.69
N VAL A 11 -12.37 13.80 21.82
CA VAL A 11 -13.38 12.76 21.46
C VAL A 11 -13.13 12.16 20.07
N SER A 12 -12.59 12.92 19.14
CA SER A 12 -12.21 12.52 17.77
C SER A 12 -11.15 11.41 17.72
N SER A 13 -10.16 11.41 18.62
CA SER A 13 -9.09 10.39 18.63
C SER A 13 -9.56 9.05 19.21
N VAL A 14 -10.47 9.08 20.19
CA VAL A 14 -11.05 7.87 20.79
C VAL A 14 -11.96 7.16 19.80
N LEU A 15 -12.76 7.92 19.03
CA LEU A 15 -13.61 7.36 17.98
C LEU A 15 -12.78 6.71 16.86
N PHE A 16 -11.64 7.31 16.52
CA PHE A 16 -10.71 6.76 15.54
C PHE A 16 -10.14 5.40 15.99
N ASP A 17 -9.68 5.30 17.25
CA ASP A 17 -9.15 4.04 17.80
C ASP A 17 -10.21 2.94 17.87
N VAL A 18 -11.47 3.27 18.09
CA VAL A 18 -12.59 2.32 18.08
C VAL A 18 -12.95 1.93 16.64
N ALA A 19 -12.97 2.87 15.72
CA ALA A 19 -13.26 2.63 14.30
C ALA A 19 -12.25 1.67 13.66
N LEU A 20 -10.99 1.66 14.11
CA LEU A 20 -9.97 0.72 13.65
C LEU A 20 -10.30 -0.76 13.97
N LYS A 21 -11.15 -1.03 14.96
CA LYS A 21 -11.55 -2.39 15.37
C LYS A 21 -12.81 -2.88 14.67
N VAL A 22 -13.49 -2.01 13.96
CA VAL A 22 -14.73 -2.36 13.26
C VAL A 22 -14.40 -3.10 11.97
N ARG A 23 -15.18 -4.16 11.66
CA ARG A 23 -14.97 -5.00 10.49
C ARG A 23 -16.19 -5.01 9.57
N PRO A 24 -16.03 -5.01 8.25
CA PRO A 24 -17.13 -5.17 7.31
C PRO A 24 -17.91 -6.47 7.59
N GLY A 25 -19.25 -6.37 7.71
CA GLY A 25 -20.12 -7.51 7.91
C GLY A 25 -20.15 -8.14 9.32
N ALA A 26 -19.26 -7.75 10.22
CA ALA A 26 -19.23 -8.25 11.61
C ALA A 26 -20.26 -7.51 12.50
N PHE A 27 -21.53 -7.60 12.16
CA PHE A 27 -22.60 -6.77 12.73
C PHE A 27 -22.73 -6.87 14.24
N ALA A 28 -22.66 -8.07 14.80
CA ALA A 28 -22.81 -8.31 16.23
C ALA A 28 -21.64 -7.78 17.04
N GLU A 29 -20.43 -8.00 16.56
CA GLU A 29 -19.18 -7.51 17.15
C GLU A 29 -19.09 -5.99 17.06
N ASN A 30 -19.42 -5.41 15.93
CA ASN A 30 -19.46 -3.98 15.74
C ASN A 30 -20.50 -3.29 16.64
N ALA A 31 -21.67 -3.89 16.77
CA ALA A 31 -22.71 -3.43 17.69
C ALA A 31 -22.26 -3.51 19.16
N ALA A 32 -21.54 -4.56 19.55
CA ALA A 32 -20.96 -4.69 20.89
C ALA A 32 -19.89 -3.63 21.15
N LEU A 33 -19.00 -3.38 20.19
CA LEU A 33 -17.99 -2.29 20.28
C LEU A 33 -18.65 -0.93 20.47
N LEU A 34 -19.72 -0.64 19.73
CA LEU A 34 -20.46 0.61 19.85
C LEU A 34 -21.14 0.73 21.24
N LEU A 35 -21.70 -0.37 21.75
CA LEU A 35 -22.33 -0.41 23.07
C LEU A 35 -21.31 -0.15 24.18
N ASP A 36 -20.12 -0.71 24.08
CA ASP A 36 -19.05 -0.51 25.06
C ASP A 36 -18.52 0.91 24.99
N PHE A 37 -18.42 1.50 23.79
CA PHE A 37 -18.09 2.92 23.62
C PHE A 37 -19.15 3.81 24.27
N MET A 38 -20.44 3.53 24.11
CA MET A 38 -21.52 4.27 24.76
C MET A 38 -21.44 4.18 26.28
N LYS A 39 -21.19 2.98 26.84
CA LYS A 39 -21.03 2.81 28.31
C LYS A 39 -19.84 3.63 28.84
N ALA A 40 -18.71 3.63 28.11
CA ALA A 40 -17.54 4.41 28.47
C ALA A 40 -17.83 5.93 28.41
N ALA A 41 -18.54 6.38 27.40
CA ALA A 41 -18.96 7.77 27.24
C ALA A 41 -19.94 8.20 28.34
N ALA A 42 -20.91 7.35 28.69
CA ALA A 42 -21.83 7.58 29.83
C ALA A 42 -21.07 7.72 31.15
N LYS A 43 -20.10 6.85 31.40
CA LYS A 43 -19.24 6.90 32.60
C LYS A 43 -18.39 8.17 32.67
N ALA A 44 -17.98 8.69 31.52
CA ALA A 44 -17.25 9.94 31.41
C ALA A 44 -18.13 11.19 31.47
N GLY A 45 -19.46 11.04 31.60
CA GLY A 45 -20.42 12.14 31.68
C GLY A 45 -20.72 12.84 30.36
N ASN A 46 -20.42 12.19 29.21
CA ASN A 46 -20.71 12.75 27.89
C ASN A 46 -22.22 12.72 27.61
N ALA A 47 -22.78 13.86 27.21
CA ALA A 47 -24.20 14.00 26.90
C ALA A 47 -24.54 13.50 25.45
N GLU A 48 -23.58 13.55 24.56
CA GLU A 48 -23.72 13.17 23.14
C GLU A 48 -22.46 12.48 22.62
N ILE A 49 -22.63 11.48 21.74
CA ILE A 49 -21.57 10.88 20.96
C ILE A 49 -21.94 10.94 19.48
N VAL A 50 -20.95 11.14 18.62
CA VAL A 50 -21.11 11.18 17.17
C VAL A 50 -20.48 9.94 16.56
N VAL A 51 -21.24 9.18 15.79
CA VAL A 51 -20.81 7.90 15.19
C VAL A 51 -21.12 7.88 13.70
N PRO A 52 -20.27 7.28 12.88
CA PRO A 52 -20.59 7.01 11.47
C PRO A 52 -21.86 6.15 11.33
N ALA A 53 -22.71 6.46 10.36
CA ALA A 53 -23.97 5.74 10.14
C ALA A 53 -23.76 4.26 9.77
N ASP A 54 -22.63 3.94 9.16
CA ASP A 54 -22.26 2.59 8.76
C ASP A 54 -21.47 1.81 9.83
N PHE A 55 -21.42 2.29 11.07
CA PHE A 55 -20.63 1.68 12.16
C PHE A 55 -20.99 0.22 12.39
N ILE A 56 -22.28 -0.13 12.50
CA ILE A 56 -22.71 -1.52 12.73
C ILE A 56 -22.47 -2.37 11.48
N ARG A 57 -22.65 -1.82 10.29
CA ARG A 57 -22.33 -2.49 9.02
C ARG A 57 -20.83 -2.76 8.88
N GLY A 58 -19.97 -1.90 9.43
CA GLY A 58 -18.53 -2.03 9.34
C GLY A 58 -17.89 -1.36 8.12
N GLY A 59 -18.63 -0.44 7.48
CA GLY A 59 -18.20 0.24 6.27
C GLY A 59 -18.83 -0.32 5.00
N ASP A 60 -18.14 -0.17 3.87
CA ASP A 60 -18.58 -0.71 2.58
C ASP A 60 -18.34 -2.24 2.52
N CYS A 61 -19.37 -2.97 2.13
CA CYS A 61 -19.34 -4.44 1.97
C CYS A 61 -19.50 -4.85 0.49
N GLY A 62 -19.24 -3.93 -0.43
CA GLY A 62 -19.29 -4.18 -1.87
C GLY A 62 -20.65 -4.71 -2.33
N SER A 63 -20.65 -5.73 -3.19
CA SER A 63 -21.87 -6.30 -3.75
C SER A 63 -22.84 -6.91 -2.71
N LEU A 64 -22.42 -7.09 -1.46
CA LEU A 64 -23.29 -7.57 -0.41
C LEU A 64 -24.21 -6.47 0.13
N ASN A 65 -23.90 -5.19 -0.08
CA ASN A 65 -24.69 -4.09 0.46
C ASN A 65 -26.19 -4.17 0.09
N ASP A 66 -26.50 -4.61 -1.11
CA ASP A 66 -27.88 -4.71 -1.62
C ASP A 66 -28.47 -6.12 -1.51
N HIS A 67 -27.72 -7.09 -0.95
CA HIS A 67 -28.19 -8.46 -0.82
C HIS A 67 -29.24 -8.57 0.28
N PRO A 68 -30.48 -9.10 0.01
CA PRO A 68 -31.58 -9.09 0.97
C PRO A 68 -31.27 -9.77 2.31
N ALA A 69 -30.58 -10.92 2.30
CA ALA A 69 -30.20 -11.61 3.53
C ALA A 69 -29.18 -10.81 4.35
N PHE A 70 -28.28 -10.06 3.71
CA PHE A 70 -27.31 -9.20 4.37
C PHE A 70 -28.02 -8.00 5.03
N GLN A 71 -28.95 -7.37 4.34
CA GLN A 71 -29.78 -6.28 4.88
C GLN A 71 -30.65 -6.73 6.06
N ALA A 72 -31.23 -7.92 5.98
CA ALA A 72 -32.00 -8.49 7.09
C ALA A 72 -31.11 -8.74 8.33
N ALA A 73 -29.91 -9.27 8.13
CA ALA A 73 -28.97 -9.50 9.23
C ALA A 73 -28.47 -8.19 9.86
N LEU A 74 -28.22 -7.17 9.05
CA LEU A 74 -27.85 -5.84 9.53
C LEU A 74 -28.97 -5.20 10.34
N ALA A 75 -30.21 -5.24 9.85
CA ALA A 75 -31.38 -4.71 10.55
C ALA A 75 -31.59 -5.40 11.91
N ALA A 76 -31.47 -6.72 11.97
CA ALA A 76 -31.58 -7.48 13.22
C ALA A 76 -30.48 -7.12 14.23
N ALA A 77 -29.25 -6.86 13.77
CA ALA A 77 -28.16 -6.41 14.64
C ALA A 77 -28.38 -5.00 15.16
N GLN A 78 -28.91 -4.10 14.32
CA GLN A 78 -29.26 -2.72 14.71
C GLN A 78 -30.38 -2.71 15.76
N GLU A 79 -31.40 -3.53 15.60
CA GLU A 79 -32.50 -3.66 16.57
C GLU A 79 -32.01 -4.17 17.94
N LYS A 80 -31.17 -5.20 17.92
CA LYS A 80 -30.53 -5.73 19.15
C LYS A 80 -29.68 -4.66 19.84
N PHE A 81 -28.91 -3.90 19.05
CA PHE A 81 -28.13 -2.79 19.58
C PHE A 81 -29.00 -1.73 20.24
N LEU A 82 -30.07 -1.25 19.57
CA LEU A 82 -30.99 -0.25 20.11
C LEU A 82 -31.64 -0.71 21.42
N THR A 83 -32.05 -1.98 21.47
CA THR A 83 -32.61 -2.60 22.68
C THR A 83 -31.60 -2.63 23.83
N ALA A 84 -30.33 -2.93 23.54
CA ALA A 84 -29.28 -2.95 24.55
C ALA A 84 -28.88 -1.52 24.98
N ALA A 85 -28.79 -0.59 24.04
CA ALA A 85 -28.44 0.81 24.28
C ALA A 85 -29.46 1.52 25.19
N ALA A 86 -30.75 1.22 25.02
CA ALA A 86 -31.82 1.77 25.86
C ALA A 86 -31.69 1.40 27.36
N LYS A 87 -30.95 0.33 27.68
CA LYS A 87 -30.69 -0.13 29.05
C LYS A 87 -29.46 0.50 29.69
N VAL A 88 -28.67 1.29 28.95
CA VAL A 88 -27.46 1.93 29.49
C VAL A 88 -27.86 3.14 30.31
N LYS A 89 -27.61 3.09 31.60
CA LYS A 89 -27.94 4.21 32.52
C LYS A 89 -27.07 5.41 32.20
N GLY A 90 -27.70 6.57 31.95
CA GLY A 90 -27.00 7.78 31.55
C GLY A 90 -26.44 7.75 30.14
N ALA A 91 -27.02 6.93 29.26
CA ALA A 91 -26.57 6.81 27.86
C ALA A 91 -26.51 8.16 27.15
N PRO A 92 -25.40 8.48 26.47
CA PRO A 92 -25.31 9.68 25.65
C PRO A 92 -26.25 9.59 24.45
N LYS A 93 -26.69 10.72 23.93
CA LYS A 93 -27.39 10.75 22.63
C LYS A 93 -26.42 10.29 21.54
N VAL A 94 -26.81 9.32 20.75
CA VAL A 94 -26.03 8.88 19.57
C VAL A 94 -26.50 9.68 18.37
N LYS A 95 -25.61 10.44 17.79
CA LYS A 95 -25.83 11.16 16.55
C LYS A 95 -25.06 10.46 15.43
N PHE A 96 -25.77 9.92 14.49
CA PHE A 96 -25.17 9.31 13.30
C PHE A 96 -24.79 10.38 12.27
N THR A 97 -23.59 10.28 11.74
CA THR A 97 -23.12 11.16 10.65
C THR A 97 -23.09 10.37 9.34
N GLN A 98 -23.15 11.11 8.23
CA GLN A 98 -22.96 10.49 6.91
C GLN A 98 -21.48 10.12 6.62
N ALA A 99 -20.56 10.45 7.51
CA ALA A 99 -19.18 10.05 7.39
C ALA A 99 -19.07 8.51 7.46
N SER A 100 -18.30 7.93 6.55
CA SER A 100 -17.99 6.50 6.56
C SER A 100 -17.00 6.16 7.67
N LEU A 101 -17.10 4.93 8.21
CA LEU A 101 -16.13 4.32 9.14
C LEU A 101 -14.74 4.12 8.56
N CYS A 102 -14.63 3.95 7.24
CA CYS A 102 -13.35 4.16 6.59
C CYS A 102 -13.00 5.63 6.78
N PRO A 103 -11.92 5.96 7.50
CA PRO A 103 -11.47 7.33 7.51
C PRO A 103 -11.36 7.77 6.06
N PRO A 104 -11.93 8.93 5.68
CA PRO A 104 -11.89 9.37 4.30
C PRO A 104 -10.44 9.34 3.83
N PRO A 105 -10.18 9.00 2.57
CA PRO A 105 -8.82 9.06 2.02
C PRO A 105 -8.16 10.38 2.39
N LEU A 106 -6.86 10.38 2.62
CA LEU A 106 -6.13 11.61 2.93
C LEU A 106 -6.37 12.61 1.80
N SER A 107 -6.74 13.82 2.11
CA SER A 107 -7.16 14.83 1.14
C SER A 107 -6.09 15.23 0.10
N GLY A 108 -4.86 14.85 0.31
CA GLY A 108 -3.81 14.92 -0.68
C GLY A 108 -3.22 16.31 -0.94
N VAL A 109 -3.81 17.40 -0.61
CA VAL A 109 -3.27 18.71 -0.99
C VAL A 109 -2.07 19.08 -0.11
N GLY A 110 -0.86 18.80 -0.61
CA GLY A 110 0.38 19.24 0.00
C GLY A 110 0.63 20.75 -0.18
N PRO A 111 1.51 21.35 0.63
CA PRO A 111 1.87 22.77 0.49
C PRO A 111 2.65 23.06 -0.80
N ASP A 112 3.31 22.07 -1.38
CA ASP A 112 4.01 22.19 -2.67
C ASP A 112 3.12 21.66 -3.80
N PRO A 113 2.75 22.50 -4.78
CA PRO A 113 1.89 22.10 -5.88
C PRO A 113 2.48 21.00 -6.78
N ARG A 114 3.77 20.72 -6.68
CA ARG A 114 4.44 19.61 -7.40
C ARG A 114 4.08 18.25 -6.80
N PHE A 115 3.73 18.21 -5.52
CA PHE A 115 3.45 17.00 -4.76
C PHE A 115 2.02 17.01 -4.23
N PRO A 116 1.03 16.79 -5.11
CA PRO A 116 -0.39 16.87 -4.75
C PRO A 116 -0.82 15.78 -3.78
N PHE A 117 -0.13 14.63 -3.72
CA PHE A 117 -0.33 13.63 -2.69
C PHE A 117 0.26 14.13 -1.37
N GLY A 118 -0.41 15.10 -0.76
CA GLY A 118 -0.03 15.59 0.55
C GLY A 118 -0.38 14.58 1.65
N GLY A 119 -0.02 14.93 2.87
CA GLY A 119 -0.34 14.14 4.05
C GLY A 119 0.85 14.06 4.99
N ARG A 120 0.57 13.77 6.25
CA ARG A 120 1.65 13.53 7.21
C ARG A 120 2.17 12.11 7.00
N PRO A 121 3.48 11.90 6.83
CA PRO A 121 4.04 10.56 6.61
C PRO A 121 3.58 9.52 7.65
N GLY A 122 3.45 9.92 8.92
CA GLY A 122 2.95 9.05 9.98
C GLY A 122 1.47 8.65 9.81
N GLU A 123 0.63 9.49 9.23
CA GLU A 123 -0.77 9.14 8.92
C GLU A 123 -0.85 8.16 7.75
N VAL A 124 -0.02 8.34 6.71
CA VAL A 124 0.12 7.38 5.60
C VAL A 124 0.54 6.02 6.14
N PHE A 125 1.63 5.98 6.91
CA PHE A 125 2.15 4.76 7.52
C PHE A 125 1.10 4.06 8.40
N LEU A 126 0.40 4.79 9.26
CA LEU A 126 -0.64 4.23 10.11
C LEU A 126 -1.78 3.60 9.30
N ARG A 127 -2.17 4.18 8.16
CA ARG A 127 -3.19 3.60 7.28
C ARG A 127 -2.71 2.30 6.63
N GLN A 128 -1.46 2.25 6.17
CA GLN A 128 -0.86 1.03 5.64
C GLN A 128 -0.85 -0.08 6.70
N VAL A 129 -0.38 0.23 7.90
CA VAL A 129 -0.35 -0.69 9.05
C VAL A 129 -1.75 -1.20 9.37
N THR A 130 -2.72 -0.29 9.52
CA THR A 130 -4.12 -0.67 9.83
C THR A 130 -4.75 -1.54 8.75
N GLY A 131 -4.45 -1.27 7.47
CA GLY A 131 -4.94 -2.09 6.37
C GLY A 131 -4.43 -3.52 6.47
N LEU A 132 -3.14 -3.71 6.74
CA LEU A 132 -2.56 -5.04 6.91
C LEU A 132 -3.06 -5.73 8.21
N GLU A 133 -3.18 -5.00 9.33
CA GLU A 133 -3.79 -5.52 10.56
C GLU A 133 -5.16 -6.13 10.29
N ARG A 134 -6.03 -5.36 9.63
CA ARG A 134 -7.39 -5.79 9.28
C ARG A 134 -7.38 -7.05 8.41
N ARG A 135 -6.47 -7.11 7.44
CA ARG A 135 -6.34 -8.28 6.55
C ARG A 135 -5.92 -9.52 7.32
N LEU A 136 -4.85 -9.43 8.12
CA LEU A 136 -4.33 -10.54 8.91
C LEU A 136 -5.36 -11.05 9.92
N ASP A 137 -6.01 -10.14 10.62
CA ASP A 137 -7.02 -10.46 11.62
C ASP A 137 -8.28 -11.09 11.00
N ALA A 138 -8.76 -10.55 9.86
CA ALA A 138 -9.94 -11.08 9.18
C ALA A 138 -9.80 -12.54 8.70
N ILE A 139 -8.57 -12.93 8.34
CA ILE A 139 -8.27 -14.31 7.89
C ILE A 139 -7.61 -15.17 8.97
N GLY A 140 -7.45 -14.66 10.18
CA GLY A 140 -6.80 -15.37 11.29
C GLY A 140 -5.34 -15.71 11.04
N CYS A 141 -4.65 -14.98 10.15
CA CYS A 141 -3.27 -15.29 9.73
C CYS A 141 -2.25 -14.70 10.70
N ARG A 142 -1.22 -15.50 11.03
CA ARG A 142 -0.14 -15.15 11.95
C ARG A 142 1.24 -15.17 11.31
N HIS A 143 1.31 -15.36 10.00
CA HIS A 143 2.55 -15.42 9.24
C HIS A 143 2.48 -14.53 8.00
N ALA A 144 3.52 -13.73 7.80
CA ALA A 144 3.68 -12.89 6.62
C ALA A 144 5.02 -13.20 5.95
N VAL A 145 5.01 -13.37 4.65
CA VAL A 145 6.19 -13.63 3.83
C VAL A 145 6.48 -12.40 2.98
N ILE A 146 7.72 -11.93 2.99
CA ILE A 146 8.13 -10.74 2.25
C ILE A 146 9.47 -10.94 1.56
N GLY A 147 9.54 -10.53 0.31
CA GLY A 147 10.78 -10.42 -0.45
C GLY A 147 11.45 -9.08 -0.18
N LEU A 148 12.60 -9.06 0.48
CA LEU A 148 13.36 -7.86 0.76
C LEU A 148 14.49 -7.72 -0.26
N SER A 149 14.27 -6.86 -1.25
CA SER A 149 15.25 -6.61 -2.32
C SER A 149 16.38 -5.66 -1.90
N GLY A 150 16.20 -4.93 -0.81
CA GLY A 150 17.05 -3.79 -0.44
C GLY A 150 16.69 -2.50 -1.17
N GLY A 151 15.55 -2.48 -1.88
CA GLY A 151 14.95 -1.28 -2.48
C GLY A 151 13.92 -0.63 -1.55
N LEU A 152 13.53 0.59 -1.89
CA LEU A 152 12.70 1.48 -1.08
C LEU A 152 11.32 0.87 -0.76
N ASP A 153 10.67 0.27 -1.75
CA ASP A 153 9.31 -0.26 -1.63
C ASP A 153 9.24 -1.47 -0.73
N SER A 154 10.20 -2.41 -0.88
CA SER A 154 10.30 -3.58 -0.03
C SER A 154 10.68 -3.22 1.41
N ALA A 155 11.48 -2.16 1.59
CA ALA A 155 11.81 -1.63 2.91
C ALA A 155 10.57 -1.08 3.61
N LEU A 156 9.77 -0.22 2.94
CA LEU A 156 8.52 0.28 3.52
C LEU A 156 7.54 -0.85 3.83
N ALA A 157 7.38 -1.81 2.92
CA ALA A 157 6.48 -2.95 3.15
C ALA A 157 6.90 -3.78 4.37
N LEU A 158 8.21 -3.94 4.60
CA LEU A 158 8.72 -4.61 5.80
C LEU A 158 8.40 -3.82 7.08
N LEU A 159 8.63 -2.49 7.08
CA LEU A 159 8.30 -1.63 8.23
C LEU A 159 6.82 -1.70 8.58
N VAL A 160 5.94 -1.64 7.57
CA VAL A 160 4.49 -1.78 7.74
C VAL A 160 4.13 -3.14 8.33
N THR A 161 4.76 -4.20 7.83
CA THR A 161 4.50 -5.58 8.29
C THR A 161 4.88 -5.75 9.75
N VAL A 162 6.07 -5.30 10.15
CA VAL A 162 6.51 -5.36 11.55
C VAL A 162 5.58 -4.56 12.46
N ALA A 163 5.22 -3.34 12.07
CA ALA A 163 4.32 -2.52 12.87
C ALA A 163 2.92 -3.13 13.00
N ALA A 164 2.41 -3.81 11.96
CA ALA A 164 1.13 -4.52 12.02
C ALA A 164 1.19 -5.71 12.98
N PHE A 165 2.27 -6.48 12.97
CA PHE A 165 2.49 -7.58 13.91
C PHE A 165 2.56 -7.09 15.36
N ASP A 166 3.36 -6.05 15.62
CA ASP A 166 3.48 -5.46 16.95
C ASP A 166 2.13 -4.98 17.49
N ARG A 167 1.31 -4.32 16.67
CA ARG A 167 -0.01 -3.81 17.06
C ARG A 167 -1.03 -4.93 17.31
N LEU A 168 -0.95 -6.03 16.56
CA LEU A 168 -1.75 -7.23 16.77
C LEU A 168 -1.25 -8.09 17.95
N GLY A 169 -0.09 -7.77 18.54
CA GLY A 169 0.53 -8.58 19.57
C GLY A 169 1.01 -9.94 19.04
N LEU A 170 1.34 -10.02 17.75
CA LEU A 170 1.90 -11.22 17.13
C LEU A 170 3.41 -11.26 17.31
N ASP A 171 3.95 -12.48 17.40
CA ASP A 171 5.40 -12.67 17.44
C ASP A 171 6.02 -12.29 16.10
N ARG A 172 7.06 -11.45 16.13
CA ARG A 172 7.83 -11.08 14.94
C ARG A 172 8.49 -12.28 14.25
N ALA A 173 8.65 -13.41 14.92
CA ALA A 173 9.08 -14.67 14.30
C ALA A 173 8.10 -15.15 13.20
N GLY A 174 6.87 -14.67 13.18
CA GLY A 174 5.92 -14.87 12.09
C GLY A 174 6.17 -14.01 10.85
N VAL A 175 7.11 -13.07 10.89
CA VAL A 175 7.53 -12.27 9.73
C VAL A 175 8.73 -12.96 9.06
N HIS A 176 8.49 -13.61 7.93
CA HIS A 176 9.49 -14.37 7.18
C HIS A 176 10.08 -13.51 6.07
N VAL A 177 11.35 -13.12 6.21
CA VAL A 177 12.03 -12.19 5.31
C VAL A 177 13.02 -12.95 4.42
N PHE A 178 12.85 -12.83 3.11
CA PHE A 178 13.71 -13.48 2.11
C PHE A 178 14.40 -12.45 1.22
N THR A 179 15.71 -12.58 1.06
CA THR A 179 16.40 -11.99 -0.09
C THR A 179 16.70 -13.07 -1.13
N MET A 180 16.48 -12.74 -2.38
CA MET A 180 16.63 -13.67 -3.48
C MET A 180 17.57 -13.07 -4.53
N PRO A 181 18.88 -13.07 -4.27
CA PRO A 181 19.86 -12.53 -5.21
C PRO A 181 19.80 -13.28 -6.54
N GLY A 182 19.88 -12.51 -7.61
CA GLY A 182 20.01 -13.00 -8.98
C GLY A 182 21.20 -12.33 -9.66
N PHE A 183 21.18 -12.27 -10.99
CA PHE A 183 22.32 -11.80 -11.80
C PHE A 183 22.67 -10.32 -11.62
N GLY A 184 21.69 -9.49 -11.20
CA GLY A 184 21.85 -8.03 -11.06
C GLY A 184 22.03 -7.51 -9.63
N THR A 185 21.87 -8.36 -8.62
CA THR A 185 21.89 -7.95 -7.22
C THR A 185 23.28 -7.49 -6.78
N THR A 186 23.36 -6.28 -6.22
CA THR A 186 24.64 -5.71 -5.74
C THR A 186 24.92 -6.07 -4.28
N LYS A 187 26.21 -6.03 -3.88
CA LYS A 187 26.58 -6.26 -2.48
C LYS A 187 25.97 -5.20 -1.54
N ARG A 188 25.89 -3.93 -2.00
CA ARG A 188 25.33 -2.83 -1.23
C ARG A 188 23.85 -3.05 -0.93
N THR A 189 23.08 -3.38 -1.94
CA THR A 189 21.64 -3.59 -1.83
C THR A 189 21.32 -4.77 -0.91
N ARG A 190 22.10 -5.85 -1.03
CA ARG A 190 22.00 -7.00 -0.14
C ARG A 190 22.35 -6.63 1.31
N GLY A 191 23.44 -5.90 1.54
CA GLY A 191 23.85 -5.45 2.87
C GLY A 191 22.79 -4.55 3.52
N ASN A 192 22.20 -3.62 2.77
CA ASN A 192 21.12 -2.79 3.28
C ASN A 192 19.87 -3.61 3.68
N ALA A 193 19.55 -4.66 2.94
CA ALA A 193 18.45 -5.55 3.28
C ALA A 193 18.73 -6.32 4.58
N GLU A 194 19.95 -6.82 4.72
CA GLU A 194 20.44 -7.53 5.91
C GLU A 194 20.38 -6.62 7.15
N ASP A 195 21.02 -5.44 7.08
CA ASP A 195 21.05 -4.46 8.17
C ASP A 195 19.65 -3.98 8.59
N LEU A 196 18.75 -3.80 7.62
CA LEU A 196 17.37 -3.40 7.89
C LEU A 196 16.63 -4.49 8.67
N ALA A 197 16.72 -5.75 8.22
CA ALA A 197 16.06 -6.87 8.87
C ALA A 197 16.64 -7.16 10.26
N GLU A 198 17.98 -7.17 10.40
CA GLU A 198 18.67 -7.36 11.68
C GLU A 198 18.31 -6.27 12.69
N GLY A 199 18.33 -5.01 12.26
CA GLY A 199 17.98 -3.89 13.12
C GLY A 199 16.51 -3.87 13.57
N LEU A 200 15.63 -4.59 12.88
CA LEU A 200 14.23 -4.84 13.27
C LEU A 200 14.08 -6.12 14.13
N GLY A 201 15.16 -6.85 14.39
CA GLY A 201 15.14 -8.10 15.14
C GLY A 201 14.52 -9.28 14.40
N LEU A 202 14.59 -9.29 13.06
CA LEU A 202 14.00 -10.30 12.20
C LEU A 202 15.05 -11.31 11.72
N LYS A 203 14.62 -12.55 11.51
CA LYS A 203 15.41 -13.53 10.77
C LYS A 203 15.37 -13.20 9.27
N PHE A 204 16.52 -13.33 8.65
CA PHE A 204 16.72 -13.02 7.24
C PHE A 204 17.29 -14.25 6.53
N GLU A 205 16.61 -14.73 5.50
CA GLU A 205 17.02 -15.88 4.73
C GLU A 205 17.44 -15.46 3.32
N THR A 206 18.51 -16.07 2.82
CA THR A 206 18.99 -15.85 1.44
C THR A 206 18.74 -17.08 0.59
N ILE A 207 18.03 -16.91 -0.54
CA ILE A 207 17.80 -17.95 -1.54
C ILE A 207 18.37 -17.45 -2.87
N ASP A 208 19.48 -18.01 -3.32
CA ASP A 208 20.05 -17.67 -4.64
C ASP A 208 19.20 -18.26 -5.76
N ILE A 209 18.59 -17.39 -6.57
CA ILE A 209 17.72 -17.79 -7.68
C ILE A 209 18.51 -18.09 -8.98
N THR A 210 19.81 -17.82 -9.01
CA THR A 210 20.64 -17.96 -10.21
C THR A 210 20.60 -19.38 -10.79
N PRO A 211 20.71 -20.47 -10.00
CA PRO A 211 20.63 -21.83 -10.51
C PRO A 211 19.28 -22.16 -11.17
N ALA A 212 18.17 -21.78 -10.52
CA ALA A 212 16.82 -22.01 -11.04
C ALA A 212 16.58 -21.21 -12.32
N CYS A 213 16.97 -19.94 -12.37
CA CYS A 213 16.87 -19.13 -13.58
C CYS A 213 17.69 -19.70 -14.74
N ARG A 214 18.90 -20.23 -14.49
CA ARG A 214 19.71 -20.89 -15.50
C ARG A 214 19.05 -22.14 -16.06
N GLN A 215 18.47 -22.97 -15.18
CA GLN A 215 17.73 -24.13 -15.64
C GLN A 215 16.52 -23.71 -16.50
N HIS A 216 15.75 -22.71 -16.02
CA HIS A 216 14.63 -22.18 -16.77
C HIS A 216 15.02 -21.60 -18.14
N PHE A 217 16.12 -20.84 -18.22
CA PHE A 217 16.63 -20.35 -19.50
C PHE A 217 16.97 -21.47 -20.47
N LYS A 218 17.61 -22.56 -19.98
CA LYS A 218 17.89 -23.74 -20.79
C LYS A 218 16.62 -24.40 -21.33
N ASP A 219 15.58 -24.51 -20.46
CA ASP A 219 14.32 -25.19 -20.80
C ASP A 219 13.54 -24.44 -21.89
N ILE A 220 13.58 -23.08 -21.85
CA ILE A 220 12.89 -22.24 -22.86
C ILE A 220 13.77 -21.81 -24.03
N GLY A 221 15.03 -22.25 -24.11
CA GLY A 221 15.96 -21.88 -25.19
C GLY A 221 16.45 -20.42 -25.11
N GLN A 222 16.38 -19.75 -23.96
CA GLN A 222 16.89 -18.40 -23.74
C GLN A 222 18.40 -18.43 -23.49
N SER A 223 19.15 -17.57 -24.19
CA SER A 223 20.58 -17.40 -23.90
C SER A 223 20.77 -16.47 -22.68
N GLU A 224 21.58 -16.90 -21.69
CA GLU A 224 21.97 -16.04 -20.55
C GLU A 224 22.72 -14.76 -20.99
N ARG A 225 23.25 -14.71 -22.22
CA ARG A 225 23.94 -13.54 -22.77
C ARG A 225 23.00 -12.50 -23.36
N VAL A 226 21.73 -12.85 -23.60
CA VAL A 226 20.72 -11.94 -24.14
C VAL A 226 19.93 -11.35 -22.99
N HIS A 227 20.21 -10.11 -22.67
CA HIS A 227 19.63 -9.36 -21.55
C HIS A 227 18.38 -8.59 -22.01
N ASP A 228 17.36 -9.31 -22.43
CA ASP A 228 16.07 -8.79 -22.89
C ASP A 228 15.00 -8.88 -21.79
N ILE A 229 13.75 -8.60 -22.16
CA ILE A 229 12.61 -8.66 -21.25
C ILE A 229 12.37 -10.08 -20.71
N THR A 230 12.72 -11.13 -21.46
CA THR A 230 12.61 -12.52 -21.00
C THR A 230 13.58 -12.79 -19.86
N TYR A 231 14.81 -12.31 -20.01
CA TYR A 231 15.84 -12.41 -18.99
C TYR A 231 15.47 -11.71 -17.68
N GLU A 232 14.90 -10.50 -17.78
CA GLU A 232 14.44 -9.73 -16.60
C GLU A 232 13.22 -10.41 -15.95
N ASN A 233 12.20 -10.75 -16.74
CA ASN A 233 10.94 -11.28 -16.23
C ASN A 233 11.05 -12.68 -15.62
N ALA A 234 11.93 -13.52 -16.13
CA ALA A 234 12.17 -14.86 -15.56
C ALA A 234 12.66 -14.76 -14.11
N GLN A 235 13.60 -13.85 -13.82
CA GLN A 235 14.10 -13.62 -12.47
C GLN A 235 13.01 -13.09 -11.52
N ALA A 236 12.17 -12.19 -12.01
CA ALA A 236 11.08 -11.63 -11.20
C ALA A 236 10.03 -12.71 -10.86
N ARG A 237 9.69 -13.57 -11.82
CA ARG A 237 8.73 -14.67 -11.59
C ARG A 237 9.28 -15.74 -10.67
N GLU A 238 10.56 -16.09 -10.78
CA GLU A 238 11.21 -17.03 -9.89
C GLU A 238 11.12 -16.56 -8.43
N ARG A 239 11.38 -15.27 -8.16
CA ARG A 239 11.22 -14.69 -6.81
C ARG A 239 9.79 -14.82 -6.32
N THR A 240 8.81 -14.51 -7.16
CA THR A 240 7.39 -14.58 -6.78
C THR A 240 6.96 -16.01 -6.50
N GLN A 241 7.36 -16.98 -7.32
CA GLN A 241 7.08 -18.40 -7.10
C GLN A 241 7.60 -18.85 -5.73
N ILE A 242 8.86 -18.57 -5.42
CA ILE A 242 9.47 -18.90 -4.12
C ILE A 242 8.68 -18.28 -2.95
N LEU A 243 8.30 -16.99 -3.04
CA LEU A 243 7.56 -16.35 -1.97
C LEU A 243 6.17 -16.97 -1.76
N MET A 244 5.45 -17.30 -2.83
CA MET A 244 4.15 -17.95 -2.77
C MET A 244 4.24 -19.34 -2.13
N ASP A 245 5.24 -20.16 -2.51
CA ASP A 245 5.47 -21.48 -1.96
C ASP A 245 5.91 -21.40 -0.48
N LYS A 246 6.75 -20.42 -0.13
CA LYS A 246 7.10 -20.14 1.26
C LYS A 246 5.90 -19.75 2.11
N ALA A 247 4.99 -18.94 1.58
CA ALA A 247 3.76 -18.60 2.26
C ALA A 247 2.90 -19.85 2.50
N ASN A 248 2.78 -20.75 1.52
CA ASN A 248 2.10 -22.03 1.69
C ASN A 248 2.74 -22.90 2.78
N GLN A 249 4.09 -22.97 2.83
CA GLN A 249 4.82 -23.76 3.84
C GLN A 249 4.53 -23.30 5.27
N VAL A 250 4.37 -22.00 5.50
CA VAL A 250 4.16 -21.44 6.84
C VAL A 250 2.69 -21.14 7.16
N GLY A 251 1.77 -21.38 6.23
CA GLY A 251 0.37 -20.98 6.37
C GLY A 251 0.18 -19.47 6.48
N GLY A 252 0.97 -18.72 5.70
CA GLY A 252 1.04 -17.26 5.71
C GLY A 252 0.53 -16.61 4.43
N ILE A 253 0.69 -15.29 4.36
CA ILE A 253 0.41 -14.49 3.16
C ILE A 253 1.66 -13.81 2.63
N VAL A 254 1.75 -13.63 1.31
CA VAL A 254 2.76 -12.79 0.68
C VAL A 254 2.34 -11.33 0.74
N VAL A 255 3.17 -10.50 1.39
CA VAL A 255 2.98 -9.05 1.44
C VAL A 255 3.61 -8.41 0.20
N GLY A 256 2.77 -7.72 -0.59
CA GLY A 256 3.19 -7.05 -1.82
C GLY A 256 3.91 -5.73 -1.55
N THR A 257 4.91 -5.46 -2.35
CA THR A 257 5.80 -4.30 -2.20
C THR A 257 5.55 -3.21 -3.25
N GLY A 258 4.87 -3.52 -4.38
CA GLY A 258 4.61 -2.58 -5.47
C GLY A 258 3.83 -1.36 -5.01
N ASP A 259 4.26 -0.16 -5.42
CA ASP A 259 3.63 1.10 -5.10
C ASP A 259 2.62 1.56 -6.19
N MET A 260 1.85 2.60 -5.87
CA MET A 260 0.80 3.11 -6.75
C MET A 260 1.34 3.66 -8.07
N SER A 261 2.52 4.27 -8.10
CA SER A 261 3.12 4.84 -9.32
C SER A 261 3.54 3.73 -10.29
N GLU A 262 4.11 2.64 -9.77
CA GLU A 262 4.45 1.46 -10.56
C GLU A 262 3.19 0.76 -11.09
N ILE A 263 2.16 0.64 -10.26
CA ILE A 263 0.84 0.11 -10.65
C ILE A 263 0.22 0.97 -11.76
N ALA A 264 0.28 2.31 -11.65
CA ALA A 264 -0.24 3.22 -12.67
C ALA A 264 0.43 3.01 -14.02
N LEU A 265 1.76 2.96 -14.02
CA LEU A 265 2.58 2.79 -15.21
C LEU A 265 2.65 1.33 -15.73
N GLY A 266 2.11 0.37 -14.96
CA GLY A 266 2.34 -1.05 -15.21
C GLY A 266 3.83 -1.40 -15.25
N TRP A 267 4.64 -0.72 -14.44
CA TRP A 267 6.08 -0.93 -14.33
C TRP A 267 6.38 -2.07 -13.35
N CYS A 268 6.01 -3.24 -13.74
CA CYS A 268 6.19 -4.49 -13.01
C CYS A 268 6.20 -5.67 -13.99
N THR A 269 6.77 -6.77 -13.59
CA THR A 269 6.66 -8.02 -14.34
C THR A 269 5.29 -8.65 -14.07
N TYR A 270 4.48 -8.79 -15.14
CA TYR A 270 3.21 -9.48 -15.04
C TYR A 270 3.39 -10.90 -14.50
N ASN A 271 2.60 -11.25 -13.48
CA ASN A 271 2.70 -12.51 -12.76
C ASN A 271 4.10 -12.77 -12.15
N GLY A 272 4.81 -11.68 -11.81
CA GLY A 272 6.07 -11.66 -11.08
C GLY A 272 5.93 -10.77 -9.85
N ASP A 273 6.77 -9.75 -9.71
CA ASP A 273 6.70 -8.74 -8.64
C ASP A 273 5.37 -7.97 -8.58
N HIS A 274 4.59 -8.02 -9.64
CA HIS A 274 3.21 -7.55 -9.71
C HIS A 274 2.27 -8.32 -8.77
N MET A 275 2.55 -9.60 -8.45
CA MET A 275 1.65 -10.46 -7.70
C MET A 275 2.04 -10.57 -6.23
N SER A 276 1.00 -10.55 -5.38
CA SER A 276 1.08 -10.80 -3.95
C SER A 276 -0.30 -11.22 -3.43
N MET A 277 -0.42 -11.46 -2.14
CA MET A 277 -1.73 -11.74 -1.51
C MET A 277 -2.34 -10.50 -0.87
N PHE A 278 -1.54 -9.45 -0.59
CA PHE A 278 -2.01 -8.15 -0.13
C PHE A 278 -0.94 -7.07 -0.33
N GLY A 279 -1.28 -6.00 -1.07
CA GLY A 279 -0.37 -4.90 -1.40
C GLY A 279 -0.42 -3.74 -0.40
N VAL A 280 0.55 -3.63 0.50
CA VAL A 280 0.55 -2.58 1.52
C VAL A 280 0.92 -1.20 0.98
N ASN A 281 1.66 -1.14 -0.13
CA ASN A 281 2.04 0.11 -0.78
C ASN A 281 1.13 0.49 -1.96
N ALA A 282 0.14 -0.33 -2.31
CA ALA A 282 -0.68 -0.16 -3.51
C ALA A 282 -1.43 1.19 -3.60
N GLY A 283 -1.71 1.81 -2.46
CA GLY A 283 -2.34 3.14 -2.38
C GLY A 283 -1.37 4.28 -2.06
N VAL A 284 -0.06 4.07 -2.18
CA VAL A 284 0.97 5.08 -1.85
C VAL A 284 1.86 5.33 -3.06
N PRO A 285 1.95 6.57 -3.59
CA PRO A 285 2.82 6.88 -4.72
C PRO A 285 4.30 6.90 -4.32
N LYS A 286 5.21 6.69 -5.28
CA LYS A 286 6.66 6.59 -5.09
C LYS A 286 7.26 7.79 -4.34
N THR A 287 6.78 8.98 -4.61
CA THR A 287 7.23 10.20 -3.93
C THR A 287 6.94 10.16 -2.44
N ILE A 288 5.75 9.68 -2.06
CA ILE A 288 5.33 9.55 -0.65
C ILE A 288 5.99 8.35 0.03
N VAL A 289 6.23 7.23 -0.67
CA VAL A 289 7.01 6.09 -0.14
C VAL A 289 8.35 6.58 0.43
N ARG A 290 9.05 7.44 -0.30
CA ARG A 290 10.34 8.02 0.13
C ARG A 290 10.20 8.88 1.39
N GLU A 291 9.16 9.71 1.47
CA GLU A 291 8.89 10.57 2.62
C GLU A 291 8.52 9.77 3.87
N VAL A 292 7.72 8.72 3.72
CA VAL A 292 7.36 7.82 4.84
C VAL A 292 8.60 7.09 5.37
N CYS A 293 9.45 6.59 4.48
CA CYS A 293 10.71 5.95 4.90
C CYS A 293 11.63 6.91 5.65
N ARG A 294 11.77 8.15 5.17
CA ARG A 294 12.57 9.18 5.84
C ARG A 294 12.03 9.51 7.23
N TRP A 295 10.73 9.79 7.31
CA TRP A 295 10.06 10.06 8.58
C TRP A 295 10.25 8.93 9.59
N TRP A 296 10.13 7.68 9.13
CA TRP A 296 10.33 6.52 10.00
C TRP A 296 11.77 6.44 10.51
N ALA A 297 12.76 6.62 9.63
CA ALA A 297 14.17 6.59 10.00
C ALA A 297 14.53 7.68 11.02
N GLU A 298 13.99 8.89 10.86
CA GLU A 298 14.21 10.02 11.78
C GLU A 298 13.61 9.74 13.17
N GLY A 299 12.48 9.05 13.24
CA GLY A 299 11.81 8.68 14.50
C GLY A 299 12.34 7.43 15.19
N ASN A 300 13.17 6.62 14.51
CA ASN A 300 13.63 5.31 15.00
C ASN A 300 15.16 5.13 14.81
N PRO A 301 16.00 5.89 15.53
CA PRO A 301 17.45 5.84 15.33
C PRO A 301 18.02 4.45 15.64
N GLY A 302 18.92 3.94 14.80
CA GLY A 302 19.56 2.63 14.95
C GLY A 302 20.11 2.08 13.64
N LEU A 303 20.38 0.78 13.61
CA LEU A 303 20.90 0.08 12.42
C LEU A 303 19.89 0.16 11.25
N SER A 304 18.62 -0.14 11.52
CA SER A 304 17.55 -0.07 10.52
C SER A 304 17.40 1.33 9.91
N ALA A 305 17.51 2.40 10.72
CA ALA A 305 17.42 3.77 10.22
C ALA A 305 18.61 4.11 9.29
N LYS A 306 19.82 3.68 9.64
CA LYS A 306 21.03 3.87 8.80
C LYS A 306 20.87 3.16 7.46
N ALA A 307 20.46 1.89 7.47
CA ALA A 307 20.19 1.12 6.28
C ALA A 307 19.11 1.79 5.40
N LEU A 308 18.04 2.25 6.02
CA LEU A 308 16.94 2.91 5.32
C LEU A 308 17.35 4.24 4.67
N LEU A 309 18.17 5.05 5.34
CA LEU A 309 18.72 6.29 4.79
C LEU A 309 19.66 6.01 3.61
N ASP A 310 20.46 4.93 3.65
CA ASP A 310 21.29 4.51 2.53
C ASP A 310 20.47 4.00 1.33
N ILE A 311 19.35 3.28 1.61
CA ILE A 311 18.37 2.89 0.60
C ILE A 311 17.76 4.13 -0.07
N ILE A 312 17.34 5.12 0.70
CA ILE A 312 16.76 6.39 0.19
C ILE A 312 17.76 7.15 -0.71
N ALA A 313 19.05 7.10 -0.39
CA ALA A 313 20.10 7.72 -1.17
C ALA A 313 20.50 6.93 -2.43
N THR A 314 19.99 5.70 -2.59
CA THR A 314 20.28 4.86 -3.75
C THR A 314 19.27 5.13 -4.87
N PRO A 315 19.73 5.31 -6.14
CA PRO A 315 18.82 5.46 -7.28
C PRO A 315 17.89 4.24 -7.44
N VAL A 316 16.63 4.49 -7.77
CA VAL A 316 15.66 3.41 -8.02
C VAL A 316 16.07 2.58 -9.23
N SER A 317 16.21 1.26 -9.03
CA SER A 317 16.61 0.31 -10.08
C SER A 317 15.97 -1.05 -9.82
N PRO A 318 15.52 -1.76 -10.85
CA PRO A 318 15.00 -3.12 -10.70
C PRO A 318 16.09 -4.18 -10.44
N GLU A 319 17.38 -3.82 -10.57
CA GLU A 319 18.56 -4.71 -10.35
C GLU A 319 18.43 -6.10 -11.01
N LEU A 320 17.84 -6.18 -12.18
CA LEU A 320 17.65 -7.42 -12.94
C LEU A 320 18.77 -7.67 -13.96
N LEU A 321 19.50 -6.61 -14.35
CA LEU A 321 20.62 -6.67 -15.28
C LEU A 321 21.96 -6.74 -14.53
N PRO A 322 22.95 -7.51 -15.04
CA PRO A 322 24.27 -7.57 -14.44
C PRO A 322 24.91 -6.19 -14.27
N SER A 323 25.44 -5.92 -13.08
CA SER A 323 26.07 -4.62 -12.78
C SER A 323 27.31 -4.40 -13.63
N LYS A 324 27.48 -3.19 -14.19
CA LYS A 324 28.72 -2.80 -14.88
C LYS A 324 29.71 -2.22 -13.86
N ARG A 325 30.78 -2.97 -13.55
CA ARG A 325 31.83 -2.55 -12.59
C ARG A 325 31.28 -2.13 -11.22
N GLY A 326 30.29 -2.86 -10.68
CA GLY A 326 29.68 -2.57 -9.39
C GLY A 326 28.71 -1.36 -9.36
N LYS A 327 28.43 -0.74 -10.53
CA LYS A 327 27.43 0.34 -10.67
C LYS A 327 26.12 -0.22 -11.20
N ILE A 328 25.01 0.35 -10.75
CA ILE A 328 23.67 0.05 -11.24
C ILE A 328 23.63 0.23 -12.76
N ALA A 329 23.27 -0.84 -13.48
CA ALA A 329 23.28 -0.84 -14.95
C ALA A 329 22.11 -0.09 -15.58
N GLN A 330 21.02 0.12 -14.81
CA GLN A 330 19.77 0.67 -15.31
C GLN A 330 19.06 1.45 -14.21
N LYS A 331 18.76 2.72 -14.48
CA LYS A 331 17.85 3.50 -13.62
C LYS A 331 16.44 3.41 -14.18
N THR A 332 15.48 3.21 -13.32
CA THR A 332 14.06 3.13 -13.70
C THR A 332 13.61 4.40 -14.40
N GLU A 333 13.95 5.57 -13.87
CA GLU A 333 13.52 6.86 -14.39
C GLU A 333 14.11 7.19 -15.78
N ASP A 334 15.21 6.58 -16.18
CA ASP A 334 15.73 6.72 -17.55
C ASP A 334 14.78 6.09 -18.60
N LYS A 335 14.01 5.07 -18.19
CA LYS A 335 13.07 4.36 -19.07
C LYS A 335 11.64 4.88 -19.00
N VAL A 336 11.14 5.12 -17.81
CA VAL A 336 9.74 5.51 -17.60
C VAL A 336 9.54 7.00 -17.34
N GLY A 337 10.58 7.73 -16.99
CA GLY A 337 10.52 9.14 -16.60
C GLY A 337 10.49 9.36 -15.10
N PRO A 338 10.63 10.63 -14.66
CA PRO A 338 10.62 11.01 -13.25
C PRO A 338 9.29 10.69 -12.56
N TYR A 339 9.34 9.96 -11.44
CA TYR A 339 8.14 9.61 -10.69
C TYR A 339 7.38 10.84 -10.17
N GLU A 340 8.04 11.93 -9.85
CA GLU A 340 7.36 13.15 -9.41
C GLU A 340 6.43 13.74 -10.47
N LEU A 341 6.77 13.61 -11.76
CA LEU A 341 5.87 14.00 -12.85
C LEU A 341 4.70 13.03 -12.98
N HIS A 342 4.96 11.72 -12.89
CA HIS A 342 3.91 10.71 -12.99
C HIS A 342 2.91 10.78 -11.84
N ASP A 343 3.37 10.99 -10.62
CA ASP A 343 2.50 11.16 -9.45
C ASP A 343 1.65 12.43 -9.57
N PHE A 344 2.23 13.52 -10.09
CA PHE A 344 1.49 14.74 -10.42
C PHE A 344 0.41 14.47 -11.47
N PHE A 345 0.75 13.82 -12.58
CA PHE A 345 -0.21 13.50 -13.64
C PHE A 345 -1.34 12.59 -13.13
N LEU A 346 -0.99 11.59 -12.35
CA LEU A 346 -1.92 10.63 -11.78
C LEU A 346 -2.95 11.30 -10.87
N TRP A 347 -2.51 12.21 -10.00
CA TRP A 347 -3.40 12.97 -9.12
C TRP A 347 -4.38 13.81 -9.92
N HIS A 348 -3.87 14.65 -10.81
CA HIS A 348 -4.71 15.57 -11.59
C HIS A 348 -5.69 14.81 -12.50
N PHE A 349 -5.26 13.67 -13.04
CA PHE A 349 -6.14 12.86 -13.91
C PHE A 349 -7.24 12.15 -13.14
N ILE A 350 -6.91 11.48 -12.03
CA ILE A 350 -7.88 10.62 -11.31
C ILE A 350 -8.66 11.41 -10.26
N ALA A 351 -7.98 12.18 -9.39
CA ALA A 351 -8.65 12.87 -8.29
C ALA A 351 -9.34 14.16 -8.74
N GLU A 352 -8.72 14.92 -9.64
CA GLU A 352 -9.26 16.20 -10.13
C GLU A 352 -10.00 16.08 -11.46
N GLN A 353 -9.93 14.92 -12.13
CA GLN A 353 -10.58 14.65 -13.42
C GLN A 353 -10.17 15.66 -14.52
N SER A 354 -8.93 16.18 -14.43
CA SER A 354 -8.40 17.13 -15.39
C SER A 354 -8.10 16.47 -16.75
N SER A 355 -8.34 17.19 -17.83
CA SER A 355 -7.96 16.79 -19.18
C SER A 355 -6.42 16.77 -19.35
N PRO A 356 -5.87 16.02 -20.31
CA PRO A 356 -4.44 16.03 -20.61
C PRO A 356 -3.86 17.41 -20.86
N ALA A 357 -4.60 18.29 -21.55
CA ALA A 357 -4.19 19.67 -21.83
C ALA A 357 -4.10 20.53 -20.54
N GLU A 358 -5.07 20.37 -19.63
CA GLU A 358 -5.06 21.05 -18.32
C GLU A 358 -3.91 20.54 -17.46
N ILE A 359 -3.66 19.22 -17.43
CA ILE A 359 -2.53 18.59 -16.72
C ILE A 359 -1.21 19.13 -17.25
N LEU A 360 -1.03 19.20 -18.57
CA LEU A 360 0.17 19.74 -19.20
C LEU A 360 0.42 21.20 -18.80
N LYS A 361 -0.64 22.02 -18.81
CA LYS A 361 -0.57 23.43 -18.40
C LYS A 361 -0.21 23.57 -16.93
N ALA A 362 -0.84 22.79 -16.05
CA ALA A 362 -0.56 22.80 -14.62
C ALA A 362 0.88 22.34 -14.32
N ALA A 363 1.32 21.25 -14.95
CA ALA A 363 2.67 20.73 -14.79
C ALA A 363 3.76 21.72 -15.24
N LYS A 364 3.58 22.37 -16.39
CA LYS A 364 4.51 23.44 -16.87
C LYS A 364 4.64 24.58 -15.87
N LYS A 365 3.57 24.89 -15.14
CA LYS A 365 3.60 25.91 -14.08
C LYS A 365 4.28 25.39 -12.83
N ALA A 366 3.90 24.21 -12.35
CA ALA A 366 4.40 23.64 -11.09
C ALA A 366 5.89 23.30 -11.16
N PHE A 367 6.35 22.75 -12.29
CA PHE A 367 7.74 22.31 -12.49
C PHE A 367 8.59 23.30 -13.27
N LYS A 368 8.21 24.59 -13.29
CA LYS A 368 9.00 25.64 -13.96
C LYS A 368 10.41 25.70 -13.41
N GLY A 369 11.40 25.55 -14.29
CA GLY A 369 12.82 25.56 -13.93
C GLY A 369 13.40 24.19 -13.52
N ALA A 370 12.56 23.20 -13.26
CA ALA A 370 13.00 21.82 -13.02
C ALA A 370 13.02 20.99 -14.31
N TYR A 371 12.00 21.16 -15.16
CA TYR A 371 11.87 20.46 -16.44
C TYR A 371 11.51 21.43 -17.56
N SER A 372 11.95 21.15 -18.78
CA SER A 372 11.50 21.86 -19.96
C SER A 372 10.07 21.49 -20.35
N ALA A 373 9.37 22.38 -21.06
CA ALA A 373 8.01 22.10 -21.52
C ALA A 373 7.93 20.86 -22.46
N ALA A 374 9.01 20.60 -23.21
CA ALA A 374 9.13 19.44 -24.10
C ALA A 374 9.28 18.14 -23.29
N GLU A 375 10.09 18.14 -22.23
CA GLU A 375 10.24 16.98 -21.33
C GLU A 375 8.93 16.65 -20.63
N ILE A 376 8.23 17.66 -20.08
CA ILE A 376 6.92 17.44 -19.43
C ILE A 376 5.93 16.84 -20.43
N GLY A 377 5.85 17.36 -21.67
CA GLY A 377 4.99 16.82 -22.71
C GLY A 377 5.34 15.37 -23.05
N LYS A 378 6.63 15.08 -23.27
CA LYS A 378 7.10 13.72 -23.52
C LYS A 378 6.67 12.72 -22.43
N TRP A 379 6.86 13.09 -21.17
CA TRP A 379 6.52 12.18 -20.05
C TRP A 379 5.03 12.07 -19.79
N LEU A 380 4.25 13.10 -20.12
CA LEU A 380 2.79 13.00 -20.10
C LEU A 380 2.27 12.02 -21.16
N ASP A 381 2.83 12.03 -22.36
CA ASP A 381 2.49 11.06 -23.41
C ASP A 381 2.86 9.62 -22.96
N VAL A 382 4.03 9.44 -22.38
CA VAL A 382 4.46 8.14 -21.81
C VAL A 382 3.51 7.70 -20.69
N PHE A 383 3.12 8.60 -19.80
CA PHE A 383 2.18 8.32 -18.72
C PHE A 383 0.86 7.76 -19.24
N PHE A 384 0.19 8.48 -20.14
CA PHE A 384 -1.11 8.05 -20.67
C PHE A 384 -1.00 6.79 -21.51
N HIS A 385 0.05 6.69 -22.36
CA HIS A 385 0.29 5.48 -23.12
C HIS A 385 0.40 4.26 -22.19
N ARG A 386 1.19 4.36 -21.13
CA ARG A 386 1.38 3.25 -20.19
C ARG A 386 0.15 3.01 -19.31
N LEU A 387 -0.50 4.08 -18.81
CA LEU A 387 -1.69 3.97 -18.00
C LEU A 387 -2.78 3.14 -18.68
N PHE A 388 -2.94 3.26 -19.99
CA PHE A 388 -3.95 2.54 -20.73
C PHE A 388 -3.43 1.22 -21.32
N SER A 389 -2.29 1.19 -21.98
CA SER A 389 -1.76 -0.04 -22.59
C SER A 389 -1.42 -1.14 -21.59
N GLN A 390 -1.15 -0.78 -20.33
CA GLN A 390 -0.82 -1.72 -19.26
C GLN A 390 -2.02 -2.00 -18.32
N SER A 391 -3.24 -1.61 -18.69
CA SER A 391 -4.45 -1.82 -17.89
C SER A 391 -4.69 -3.29 -17.54
N PHE A 392 -4.34 -4.23 -18.44
CA PHE A 392 -4.47 -5.67 -18.19
C PHE A 392 -3.72 -6.14 -16.92
N LYS A 393 -2.62 -5.47 -16.56
CA LYS A 393 -1.89 -5.78 -15.32
C LYS A 393 -2.68 -5.36 -14.08
N ARG A 394 -3.34 -4.19 -14.15
CA ARG A 394 -4.15 -3.70 -13.02
C ARG A 394 -5.44 -4.49 -12.85
N ASN A 395 -6.04 -4.99 -13.93
CA ASN A 395 -7.29 -5.75 -13.85
C ASN A 395 -7.17 -7.05 -13.04
N CYS A 396 -5.97 -7.54 -12.76
CA CYS A 396 -5.68 -8.68 -11.90
C CYS A 396 -4.71 -8.32 -10.75
N ALA A 397 -4.58 -7.04 -10.43
CA ALA A 397 -3.76 -6.63 -9.30
C ALA A 397 -4.37 -7.15 -7.98
N PRO A 398 -3.52 -7.54 -7.00
CA PRO A 398 -3.99 -7.95 -5.68
C PRO A 398 -4.68 -6.82 -4.92
N ASP A 399 -5.50 -7.18 -3.96
CA ASP A 399 -6.03 -6.25 -2.99
C ASP A 399 -4.90 -5.54 -2.22
N GLY A 400 -5.19 -4.33 -1.76
CA GLY A 400 -4.24 -3.54 -1.00
C GLY A 400 -4.91 -2.45 -0.19
N VAL A 401 -4.10 -1.55 0.34
CA VAL A 401 -4.56 -0.47 1.20
C VAL A 401 -4.83 0.78 0.38
N GLN A 402 -6.06 1.29 0.44
CA GLN A 402 -6.36 2.63 -0.05
C GLN A 402 -5.93 3.68 0.97
N VAL A 403 -5.08 4.60 0.57
CA VAL A 403 -4.58 5.71 1.40
C VAL A 403 -5.11 7.06 0.94
N PHE A 404 -5.14 7.29 -0.36
CA PHE A 404 -5.57 8.52 -1.02
C PHE A 404 -6.86 8.32 -1.83
N PRO A 405 -7.52 9.39 -2.32
CA PRO A 405 -8.64 9.29 -3.24
C PRO A 405 -8.28 8.52 -4.52
N VAL A 406 -7.03 8.65 -4.96
CA VAL A 406 -6.49 7.86 -6.06
C VAL A 406 -6.17 6.45 -5.55
N TYR A 407 -6.81 5.45 -6.13
CA TYR A 407 -6.56 4.04 -5.84
C TYR A 407 -6.86 3.21 -7.08
N LEU A 408 -5.91 2.39 -7.50
CA LEU A 408 -5.93 1.72 -8.80
C LEU A 408 -6.21 0.21 -8.71
N ALA A 409 -6.72 -0.27 -7.59
CA ALA A 409 -7.18 -1.66 -7.49
C ALA A 409 -8.40 -1.90 -8.40
N PRO A 410 -8.59 -3.13 -8.89
CA PRO A 410 -9.70 -3.47 -9.79
C PRO A 410 -11.09 -3.09 -9.26
N SER A 411 -11.26 -3.11 -7.94
CA SER A 411 -12.50 -2.72 -7.26
C SER A 411 -12.79 -1.22 -7.24
N ALA A 412 -11.76 -0.38 -7.43
CA ALA A 412 -11.87 1.07 -7.33
C ALA A 412 -11.75 1.78 -8.69
N TRP A 413 -10.91 1.28 -9.59
CA TRP A 413 -10.68 1.88 -10.91
C TRP A 413 -10.44 0.79 -11.95
N HIS A 414 -11.45 0.56 -12.78
CA HIS A 414 -11.44 -0.45 -13.83
C HIS A 414 -11.44 0.20 -15.21
N VAL A 415 -10.52 -0.26 -16.06
CA VAL A 415 -10.45 0.10 -17.48
C VAL A 415 -10.34 -1.20 -18.28
N PRO A 416 -11.15 -1.39 -19.34
CA PRO A 416 -11.04 -2.56 -20.21
C PRO A 416 -9.61 -2.74 -20.75
N SER A 417 -9.14 -3.97 -20.84
CA SER A 417 -7.76 -4.26 -21.30
C SER A 417 -7.52 -3.91 -22.77
N ASP A 418 -8.56 -3.83 -23.54
CA ASP A 418 -8.58 -3.52 -24.98
C ASP A 418 -8.99 -2.07 -25.27
N ILE A 419 -8.95 -1.19 -24.25
CA ILE A 419 -9.29 0.22 -24.45
C ILE A 419 -8.38 0.84 -25.51
N ALA A 420 -9.01 1.44 -26.53
CA ALA A 420 -8.35 2.25 -27.53
C ALA A 420 -8.64 3.73 -27.27
N LEU A 421 -7.59 4.51 -27.01
CA LEU A 421 -7.75 5.95 -26.91
C LEU A 421 -8.05 6.54 -28.30
N ALA A 422 -9.15 7.29 -28.40
CA ALA A 422 -9.43 8.03 -29.62
C ALA A 422 -8.28 9.00 -29.93
N LYS A 423 -7.94 9.16 -31.21
CA LYS A 423 -7.03 10.21 -31.66
C LYS A 423 -7.63 11.55 -31.18
N GLY A 424 -6.84 12.33 -30.44
CA GLY A 424 -7.31 13.58 -29.86
C GLY A 424 -7.61 13.55 -28.36
N PHE A 425 -7.63 12.37 -27.71
CA PHE A 425 -7.75 12.32 -26.24
C PHE A 425 -6.52 12.95 -25.53
N LEU A 426 -5.34 12.83 -26.17
CA LEU A 426 -4.07 13.41 -25.68
C LEU A 426 -3.73 14.76 -26.32
N ALA A 427 -4.59 15.26 -27.24
CA ALA A 427 -4.37 16.51 -27.97
C ALA A 427 -4.94 17.73 -27.12
#